data_469d7ee89f2804b2666247bfb6719217
#
_entry.id   469d7ee89f2804b2666247bfb6719217
#
_cell.length_a   1.000
_cell.length_b   1.000
_cell.length_c   1.000
_cell.angle_alpha   90.00
_cell.angle_beta   90.00
_cell.angle_gamma   90.00
#
_symmetry.space_group_name_H-M   'P 1'
#
loop_
_entity.id
_entity.type
_entity.pdbx_description
1 polymer ?
#
loop_
_entity_poly.entity_id
_entity_poly.type
_entity_poly.pdbx_seq_one_letter_code
_entity_poly.pdbx_strand_id
1 'polypeptide(L)'
;MAFFPLAGNVPRVIQPLLPAIFIDRDGTLMEEADYCSDPNAVRIIPGVPEALIQLRDAGYRLVIITNQSGIGRGYYTLADYQSVQVRLLENLGKDLIDGTYFCPEAPEAGSPRRKPLPAMVFEASRDLGLDLSRSWFIGDKAIDVQCGHAAGTRSILVRTGHGSKEVLGDAEFDAKDFASAAAFILRTSDASI
;
A
#
# COMPACT_ATOMS: atom_id res chain seq x y z
N MET A 1 -39.72 16.66 -41.30
CA MET A 1 -39.63 16.90 -39.82
C MET A 1 -38.93 15.70 -39.20
N ALA A 2 -37.63 15.80 -38.90
CA ALA A 2 -36.86 14.69 -38.34
C ALA A 2 -36.84 14.86 -36.82
N PHE A 3 -37.38 13.86 -36.12
CA PHE A 3 -37.31 13.79 -34.64
C PHE A 3 -35.93 13.27 -34.24
N PHE A 4 -35.14 14.11 -33.62
CA PHE A 4 -33.92 13.68 -32.89
C PHE A 4 -34.34 13.24 -31.48
N PRO A 5 -34.04 12.00 -31.04
CA PRO A 5 -34.29 11.61 -29.66
C PRO A 5 -33.28 12.38 -28.77
N LEU A 6 -33.81 13.07 -27.77
CA LEU A 6 -33.02 13.66 -26.68
C LEU A 6 -32.26 12.51 -26.01
N ALA A 7 -30.92 12.62 -25.99
CA ALA A 7 -30.07 11.72 -25.22
C ALA A 7 -30.49 11.79 -23.73
N GLY A 8 -31.16 10.72 -23.30
CA GLY A 8 -31.57 10.57 -21.91
C GLY A 8 -30.31 10.64 -21.03
N ASN A 9 -30.33 11.56 -20.06
CA ASN A 9 -29.31 11.68 -19.02
C ASN A 9 -29.40 10.40 -18.15
N VAL A 10 -28.63 9.37 -18.47
CA VAL A 10 -28.52 8.19 -17.60
C VAL A 10 -27.83 8.65 -16.33
N PRO A 11 -28.47 8.57 -15.16
CA PRO A 11 -27.83 8.98 -13.92
C PRO A 11 -26.57 8.15 -13.74
N ARG A 12 -25.41 8.82 -13.68
CA ARG A 12 -24.13 8.18 -13.36
C ARG A 12 -24.27 7.62 -11.95
N VAL A 13 -24.40 6.31 -11.83
CA VAL A 13 -24.39 5.65 -10.52
C VAL A 13 -23.04 5.95 -9.89
N ILE A 14 -23.03 6.86 -8.91
CA ILE A 14 -21.83 7.15 -8.12
C ILE A 14 -21.65 5.93 -7.22
N GLN A 15 -20.71 5.08 -7.57
CA GLN A 15 -20.32 3.99 -6.67
C GLN A 15 -19.67 4.59 -5.42
N PRO A 16 -20.02 4.10 -4.22
CA PRO A 16 -19.39 4.56 -2.99
C PRO A 16 -17.89 4.27 -3.03
N LEU A 17 -17.09 5.22 -2.61
CA LEU A 17 -15.65 5.03 -2.45
C LEU A 17 -15.39 3.95 -1.38
N LEU A 18 -14.39 3.11 -1.61
CA LEU A 18 -14.05 2.00 -0.72
C LEU A 18 -12.86 2.33 0.19
N PRO A 19 -12.85 1.88 1.43
CA PRO A 19 -11.68 2.02 2.29
C PRO A 19 -10.53 1.15 1.78
N ALA A 20 -9.29 1.56 2.02
CA ALA A 20 -8.10 0.84 1.60
C ALA A 20 -7.06 0.69 2.71
N ILE A 21 -6.23 -0.32 2.55
CA ILE A 21 -4.97 -0.47 3.27
C ILE A 21 -3.84 -0.23 2.27
N PHE A 22 -3.12 0.88 2.43
CA PHE A 22 -1.88 1.15 1.73
C PHE A 22 -0.74 0.49 2.49
N ILE A 23 0.12 -0.23 1.81
CA ILE A 23 1.07 -1.14 2.44
C ILE A 23 2.45 -0.95 1.82
N ASP A 24 3.47 -0.67 2.64
CA ASP A 24 4.83 -0.79 2.15
C ASP A 24 5.21 -2.25 1.86
N ARG A 25 6.19 -2.48 1.01
CA ARG A 25 6.58 -3.81 0.55
C ARG A 25 7.67 -4.42 1.43
N ASP A 26 8.85 -3.80 1.38
CA ASP A 26 10.08 -4.34 1.98
C ASP A 26 10.09 -4.05 3.49
N GLY A 27 10.25 -5.07 4.32
CA GLY A 27 10.13 -4.94 5.78
C GLY A 27 8.71 -4.96 6.32
N THR A 28 7.67 -4.96 5.46
CA THR A 28 6.26 -4.94 5.86
C THR A 28 5.49 -6.16 5.38
N LEU A 29 5.52 -6.48 4.08
CA LEU A 29 4.92 -7.69 3.49
C LEU A 29 5.95 -8.81 3.35
N MET A 30 7.16 -8.47 2.96
CA MET A 30 8.29 -9.37 2.84
C MET A 30 9.45 -8.91 3.71
N GLU A 31 10.35 -9.84 4.04
CA GLU A 31 11.57 -9.51 4.77
C GLU A 31 12.41 -8.48 4.01
N GLU A 32 13.03 -7.55 4.74
CA GLU A 32 13.97 -6.59 4.15
C GLU A 32 15.23 -7.31 3.65
N ALA A 33 15.61 -7.09 2.42
CA ALA A 33 16.72 -7.76 1.75
C ALA A 33 17.61 -6.78 0.98
N ASP A 34 17.84 -5.59 1.53
CA ASP A 34 18.73 -4.54 0.97
C ASP A 34 18.80 -4.55 -0.58
N TYR A 35 17.83 -3.88 -1.23
CA TYR A 35 17.71 -3.83 -2.69
C TYR A 35 17.43 -5.19 -3.36
N CYS A 36 16.42 -5.92 -2.88
CA CYS A 36 16.03 -7.22 -3.40
C CYS A 36 15.81 -7.20 -4.92
N SER A 37 16.64 -7.96 -5.65
CA SER A 37 16.60 -8.09 -7.12
C SER A 37 16.45 -9.54 -7.59
N ASP A 38 16.57 -10.52 -6.68
CA ASP A 38 16.39 -11.94 -6.97
C ASP A 38 15.00 -12.41 -6.49
N PRO A 39 14.11 -12.87 -7.38
CA PRO A 39 12.81 -13.42 -6.99
C PRO A 39 12.90 -14.63 -6.06
N ASN A 40 14.02 -15.36 -6.06
CA ASN A 40 14.23 -16.47 -5.12
C ASN A 40 14.59 -16.02 -3.72
N ALA A 41 14.94 -14.75 -3.52
CA ALA A 41 15.17 -14.15 -2.20
C ALA A 41 13.89 -13.69 -1.50
N VAL A 42 12.75 -13.64 -2.19
CA VAL A 42 11.46 -13.21 -1.61
C VAL A 42 11.04 -14.14 -0.47
N ARG A 43 10.92 -13.58 0.74
CA ARG A 43 10.43 -14.27 1.95
C ARG A 43 9.28 -13.47 2.52
N ILE A 44 8.08 -14.03 2.54
CA ILE A 44 6.91 -13.41 3.14
C ILE A 44 7.06 -13.41 4.66
N ILE A 45 6.74 -12.28 5.29
CA ILE A 45 6.70 -12.20 6.75
C ILE A 45 5.55 -13.08 7.26
N PRO A 46 5.79 -13.93 8.29
CA PRO A 46 4.76 -14.83 8.81
C PRO A 46 3.47 -14.10 9.23
N GLY A 47 2.32 -14.68 8.86
CA GLY A 47 0.99 -14.14 9.18
C GLY A 47 0.49 -13.05 8.23
N VAL A 48 1.29 -12.60 7.26
CA VAL A 48 0.88 -11.59 6.28
C VAL A 48 -0.25 -12.07 5.37
N PRO A 49 -0.18 -13.27 4.73
CA PRO A 49 -1.24 -13.71 3.83
C PRO A 49 -2.60 -13.81 4.53
N GLU A 50 -2.65 -14.38 5.72
CA GLU A 50 -3.87 -14.55 6.52
C GLU A 50 -4.45 -13.18 6.92
N ALA A 51 -3.59 -12.24 7.31
CA ALA A 51 -4.00 -10.89 7.68
C ALA A 51 -4.55 -10.09 6.49
N LEU A 52 -3.95 -10.24 5.29
CA LEU A 52 -4.46 -9.64 4.05
C LEU A 52 -5.86 -10.18 3.71
N ILE A 53 -6.09 -11.49 3.84
CA ILE A 53 -7.40 -12.11 3.62
C ILE A 53 -8.43 -11.51 4.58
N GLN A 54 -8.13 -11.41 5.88
CA GLN A 54 -9.04 -10.83 6.88
C GLN A 54 -9.40 -9.37 6.57
N LEU A 55 -8.42 -8.56 6.17
CA LEU A 55 -8.66 -7.16 5.78
C LEU A 55 -9.53 -7.07 4.52
N ARG A 56 -9.29 -7.94 3.54
CA ARG A 56 -10.10 -8.00 2.32
C ARG A 56 -11.55 -8.43 2.61
N ASP A 57 -11.74 -9.44 3.46
CA ASP A 57 -13.06 -9.91 3.89
C ASP A 57 -13.83 -8.84 4.66
N ALA A 58 -13.13 -7.94 5.37
CA ALA A 58 -13.69 -6.77 6.00
C ALA A 58 -13.99 -5.59 5.03
N GLY A 59 -13.77 -5.78 3.72
CA GLY A 59 -14.12 -4.83 2.67
C GLY A 59 -13.04 -3.81 2.30
N TYR A 60 -11.83 -3.95 2.80
CA TYR A 60 -10.71 -3.09 2.41
C TYR A 60 -10.14 -3.47 1.05
N ARG A 61 -9.76 -2.47 0.25
CA ARG A 61 -8.85 -2.64 -0.89
C ARG A 61 -7.41 -2.69 -0.39
N LEU A 62 -6.59 -3.53 -1.01
CA LEU A 62 -5.20 -3.75 -0.60
C LEU A 62 -4.26 -3.22 -1.68
N VAL A 63 -3.44 -2.22 -1.34
CA VAL A 63 -2.63 -1.49 -2.31
C VAL A 63 -1.19 -1.38 -1.82
N ILE A 64 -0.24 -1.84 -2.64
CA ILE A 64 1.19 -1.71 -2.34
C ILE A 64 1.69 -0.34 -2.78
N ILE A 65 2.40 0.37 -1.88
CA ILE A 65 3.05 1.67 -2.11
C ILE A 65 4.52 1.56 -1.71
N THR A 66 5.44 1.52 -2.67
CA THR A 66 6.84 1.22 -2.37
C THR A 66 7.86 2.12 -3.06
N ASN A 67 8.93 2.50 -2.36
CA ASN A 67 10.08 3.19 -2.92
C ASN A 67 11.12 2.16 -3.40
N GLN A 68 11.42 2.16 -4.71
CA GLN A 68 12.35 1.23 -5.35
C GLN A 68 13.56 1.95 -5.93
N SER A 69 14.25 2.71 -5.09
CA SER A 69 15.36 3.58 -5.49
C SER A 69 16.58 2.84 -6.07
N GLY A 70 16.69 1.53 -5.86
CA GLY A 70 17.71 0.72 -6.47
C GLY A 70 17.69 0.76 -8.00
N ILE A 71 16.51 0.96 -8.62
CA ILE A 71 16.36 1.14 -10.06
C ILE A 71 17.09 2.43 -10.48
N GLY A 72 16.74 3.56 -9.89
CA GLY A 72 17.35 4.85 -10.20
C GLY A 72 18.85 4.96 -9.84
N ARG A 73 19.30 4.14 -8.89
CA ARG A 73 20.73 4.00 -8.53
C ARG A 73 21.50 3.04 -9.43
N GLY A 74 20.81 2.28 -10.30
CA GLY A 74 21.42 1.28 -11.17
C GLY A 74 21.87 -0.01 -10.44
N TYR A 75 21.34 -0.28 -9.24
CA TYR A 75 21.68 -1.51 -8.51
C TYR A 75 20.95 -2.73 -9.07
N TYR A 76 19.78 -2.55 -9.66
CA TYR A 76 19.01 -3.55 -10.38
C TYR A 76 18.12 -2.88 -11.44
N THR A 77 17.63 -3.66 -12.38
CA THR A 77 16.81 -3.18 -13.48
C THR A 77 15.32 -3.17 -13.13
N LEU A 78 14.52 -2.49 -13.95
CA LEU A 78 13.05 -2.58 -13.87
C LEU A 78 12.55 -4.02 -14.05
N ALA A 79 13.21 -4.81 -14.91
CA ALA A 79 12.87 -6.23 -15.13
C ALA A 79 13.11 -7.09 -13.88
N ASP A 80 14.21 -6.83 -13.15
CA ASP A 80 14.49 -7.51 -11.87
C ASP A 80 13.42 -7.17 -10.83
N TYR A 81 13.07 -5.88 -10.68
CA TYR A 81 11.97 -5.45 -9.82
C TYR A 81 10.65 -6.16 -10.17
N GLN A 82 10.31 -6.22 -11.47
CA GLN A 82 9.07 -6.87 -11.92
C GLN A 82 9.07 -8.36 -11.58
N SER A 83 10.20 -9.05 -11.73
CA SER A 83 10.35 -10.47 -11.38
C SER A 83 10.15 -10.72 -9.87
N VAL A 84 10.73 -9.86 -9.02
CA VAL A 84 10.53 -9.88 -7.56
C VAL A 84 9.06 -9.60 -7.22
N GLN A 85 8.44 -8.61 -7.88
CA GLN A 85 7.04 -8.25 -7.64
C GLN A 85 6.07 -9.40 -8.01
N VAL A 86 6.30 -10.05 -9.14
CA VAL A 86 5.50 -11.24 -9.54
C VAL A 86 5.61 -12.33 -8.49
N ARG A 87 6.84 -12.65 -8.05
CA ARG A 87 7.08 -13.67 -7.02
C ARG A 87 6.42 -13.30 -5.69
N LEU A 88 6.47 -12.03 -5.29
CA LEU A 88 5.78 -11.54 -4.10
C LEU A 88 4.28 -11.80 -4.18
N LEU A 89 3.62 -11.37 -5.28
CA LEU A 89 2.18 -11.53 -5.48
C LEU A 89 1.75 -13.00 -5.52
N GLU A 90 2.55 -13.87 -6.14
CA GLU A 90 2.32 -15.33 -6.12
C GLU A 90 2.34 -15.88 -4.69
N ASN A 91 3.33 -15.47 -3.90
CA ASN A 91 3.51 -15.96 -2.53
C ASN A 91 2.47 -15.39 -1.55
N LEU A 92 1.97 -14.17 -1.76
CA LEU A 92 0.89 -13.58 -0.95
C LEU A 92 -0.46 -14.27 -1.20
N GLY A 93 -0.71 -14.70 -2.41
CA GLY A 93 -1.97 -15.30 -2.86
C GLY A 93 -2.55 -14.56 -4.06
N LYS A 94 -3.13 -15.33 -4.94
CA LYS A 94 -3.69 -14.84 -6.20
C LYS A 94 -4.79 -13.81 -5.93
N ASP A 95 -4.74 -12.69 -6.66
CA ASP A 95 -5.76 -11.64 -6.70
C ASP A 95 -6.05 -10.96 -5.35
N LEU A 96 -5.14 -11.06 -4.34
CA LEU A 96 -5.30 -10.36 -3.08
C LEU A 96 -5.00 -8.86 -3.16
N ILE A 97 -4.03 -8.46 -3.98
CA ILE A 97 -3.60 -7.07 -4.12
C ILE A 97 -4.33 -6.40 -5.27
N ASP A 98 -5.02 -5.30 -5.00
CA ASP A 98 -5.81 -4.55 -5.98
C ASP A 98 -4.95 -3.61 -6.85
N GLY A 99 -3.77 -3.23 -6.38
CA GLY A 99 -2.84 -2.37 -7.12
C GLY A 99 -1.45 -2.28 -6.51
N THR A 100 -0.47 -1.97 -7.35
CA THR A 100 0.91 -1.71 -6.91
C THR A 100 1.43 -0.44 -7.55
N TYR A 101 1.88 0.50 -6.72
CA TYR A 101 2.45 1.78 -7.13
C TYR A 101 3.87 1.86 -6.57
N PHE A 102 4.83 2.18 -7.42
CA PHE A 102 6.23 2.26 -7.01
C PHE A 102 6.92 3.51 -7.55
N CYS A 103 7.92 3.98 -6.82
CA CYS A 103 8.79 5.08 -7.22
C CYS A 103 10.18 4.52 -7.54
N PRO A 104 10.61 4.49 -8.80
CA PRO A 104 11.91 3.97 -9.18
C PRO A 104 13.06 4.94 -8.94
N GLU A 105 12.75 6.24 -8.74
CA GLU A 105 13.74 7.30 -8.69
C GLU A 105 14.56 7.27 -7.39
N ALA A 106 15.84 7.62 -7.51
CA ALA A 106 16.72 7.85 -6.38
C ALA A 106 16.27 9.09 -5.58
N PRO A 107 16.61 9.19 -4.29
CA PRO A 107 16.19 10.33 -3.44
C PRO A 107 16.53 11.70 -4.02
N GLU A 108 17.66 11.79 -4.67
CA GLU A 108 18.24 13.03 -5.22
C GLU A 108 17.44 13.58 -6.43
N ALA A 109 16.62 12.73 -7.05
CA ALA A 109 15.78 13.12 -8.19
C ALA A 109 14.57 14.01 -7.81
N GLY A 110 14.22 14.09 -6.53
CA GLY A 110 13.12 14.92 -6.03
C GLY A 110 11.73 14.50 -6.56
N SER A 111 11.52 13.22 -6.86
CA SER A 111 10.27 12.73 -7.41
C SER A 111 9.08 12.95 -6.46
N PRO A 112 7.95 13.49 -6.93
CA PRO A 112 6.74 13.63 -6.13
C PRO A 112 6.12 12.29 -5.75
N ARG A 113 6.46 11.21 -6.46
CA ARG A 113 5.99 9.85 -6.16
C ARG A 113 6.74 9.21 -4.99
N ARG A 114 7.90 9.78 -4.60
CA ARG A 114 8.72 9.18 -3.54
C ARG A 114 8.14 9.47 -2.16
N LYS A 115 7.84 8.42 -1.37
CA LYS A 115 7.52 8.57 0.06
C LYS A 115 8.65 9.33 0.78
N PRO A 116 8.34 10.33 1.64
CA PRO A 116 7.05 10.56 2.31
C PRO A 116 6.02 11.37 1.50
N LEU A 117 6.26 11.74 0.23
CA LEU A 117 5.29 12.47 -0.58
C LEU A 117 4.14 11.52 -1.01
N PRO A 118 2.85 11.99 -0.98
CA PRO A 118 1.68 11.13 -1.09
C PRO A 118 1.20 10.86 -2.53
N ALA A 119 1.95 11.25 -3.57
CA ALA A 119 1.43 11.19 -4.94
C ALA A 119 0.98 9.79 -5.37
N MET A 120 1.72 8.72 -4.99
CA MET A 120 1.31 7.34 -5.30
C MET A 120 0.00 6.93 -4.62
N VAL A 121 -0.26 7.43 -3.40
CA VAL A 121 -1.53 7.19 -2.69
C VAL A 121 -2.69 7.88 -3.40
N PHE A 122 -2.50 9.13 -3.85
CA PHE A 122 -3.50 9.85 -4.62
C PHE A 122 -3.77 9.23 -5.99
N GLU A 123 -2.73 8.72 -6.67
CA GLU A 123 -2.88 7.95 -7.91
C GLU A 123 -3.76 6.72 -7.67
N ALA A 124 -3.44 5.92 -6.66
CA ALA A 124 -4.21 4.72 -6.31
C ALA A 124 -5.67 5.06 -5.93
N SER A 125 -5.87 6.12 -5.13
CA SER A 125 -7.21 6.58 -4.75
C SER A 125 -8.07 6.94 -5.97
N ARG A 126 -7.51 7.67 -6.92
CA ARG A 126 -8.20 8.04 -8.16
C ARG A 126 -8.50 6.83 -9.03
N ASP A 127 -7.52 5.94 -9.22
CA ASP A 127 -7.59 4.82 -10.16
C ASP A 127 -8.54 3.71 -9.67
N LEU A 128 -8.63 3.53 -8.35
CA LEU A 128 -9.40 2.46 -7.70
C LEU A 128 -10.66 2.97 -6.96
N GLY A 129 -10.92 4.28 -6.93
CA GLY A 129 -12.09 4.85 -6.27
C GLY A 129 -12.04 4.68 -4.75
N LEU A 130 -10.95 5.12 -4.09
CA LEU A 130 -10.72 4.86 -2.67
C LEU A 130 -11.05 6.07 -1.80
N ASP A 131 -11.57 5.81 -0.60
CA ASP A 131 -11.84 6.78 0.47
C ASP A 131 -10.66 6.87 1.43
N LEU A 132 -9.82 7.87 1.26
CA LEU A 132 -8.62 8.06 2.06
C LEU A 132 -8.93 8.29 3.55
N SER A 133 -10.04 8.96 3.86
CA SER A 133 -10.44 9.26 5.25
C SER A 133 -10.79 8.01 6.07
N ARG A 134 -11.17 6.92 5.40
CA ARG A 134 -11.47 5.62 6.01
C ARG A 134 -10.36 4.59 5.81
N SER A 135 -9.21 5.04 5.26
CA SER A 135 -8.09 4.18 4.89
C SER A 135 -6.95 4.24 5.90
N TRP A 136 -6.05 3.27 5.79
CA TRP A 136 -4.85 3.16 6.62
C TRP A 136 -3.60 3.01 5.75
N PHE A 137 -2.47 3.48 6.28
CA PHE A 137 -1.15 3.19 5.73
C PHE A 137 -0.37 2.33 6.76
N ILE A 138 0.21 1.22 6.31
CA ILE A 138 1.03 0.32 7.15
C ILE A 138 2.44 0.27 6.54
N GLY A 139 3.45 0.58 7.32
CA GLY A 139 4.84 0.51 6.90
C GLY A 139 5.82 0.37 8.06
N ASP A 140 7.07 0.07 7.74
CA ASP A 140 8.14 -0.17 8.70
C ASP A 140 9.05 1.06 8.93
N LYS A 141 8.77 2.18 8.22
CA LYS A 141 9.60 3.40 8.30
C LYS A 141 8.76 4.63 8.62
N ALA A 142 9.37 5.61 9.28
CA ALA A 142 8.74 6.90 9.56
C ALA A 142 8.20 7.59 8.29
N ILE A 143 8.86 7.42 7.14
CA ILE A 143 8.41 7.97 5.85
C ILE A 143 7.08 7.37 5.36
N ASP A 144 6.72 6.16 5.80
CA ASP A 144 5.45 5.52 5.48
C ASP A 144 4.32 6.18 6.28
N VAL A 145 4.54 6.38 7.57
CA VAL A 145 3.62 7.09 8.47
C VAL A 145 3.37 8.51 7.96
N GLN A 146 4.45 9.24 7.62
CA GLN A 146 4.36 10.59 7.07
C GLN A 146 3.60 10.62 5.73
N CYS A 147 3.83 9.63 4.86
CA CYS A 147 3.14 9.51 3.58
C CYS A 147 1.64 9.28 3.77
N GLY A 148 1.26 8.39 4.69
CA GLY A 148 -0.13 8.15 5.03
C GLY A 148 -0.83 9.41 5.55
N HIS A 149 -0.23 10.11 6.52
CA HIS A 149 -0.79 11.35 7.06
C HIS A 149 -0.88 12.46 6.00
N ALA A 150 0.15 12.61 5.16
CA ALA A 150 0.12 13.57 4.06
C ALA A 150 -0.97 13.27 3.02
N ALA A 151 -1.36 12.00 2.90
CA ALA A 151 -2.48 11.57 2.05
C ALA A 151 -3.86 11.70 2.74
N GLY A 152 -3.92 11.95 4.04
CA GLY A 152 -5.17 12.01 4.81
C GLY A 152 -5.67 10.65 5.29
N THR A 153 -4.80 9.63 5.35
CA THR A 153 -5.08 8.34 5.97
C THR A 153 -4.60 8.30 7.41
N ARG A 154 -5.08 7.32 8.20
CA ARG A 154 -4.43 6.91 9.44
C ARG A 154 -3.20 6.05 9.13
N SER A 155 -2.25 5.94 10.05
CA SER A 155 -0.99 5.22 9.81
C SER A 155 -0.59 4.33 10.97
N ILE A 156 -0.01 3.17 10.66
CA ILE A 156 0.51 2.21 11.61
C ILE A 156 1.97 1.94 11.29
N LEU A 157 2.83 2.03 12.30
CA LEU A 157 4.22 1.60 12.22
C LEU A 157 4.31 0.13 12.64
N VAL A 158 4.91 -0.73 11.78
CA VAL A 158 5.22 -2.11 12.15
C VAL A 158 6.68 -2.24 12.58
N ARG A 159 6.97 -3.12 13.56
CA ARG A 159 8.32 -3.32 14.13
C ARG A 159 9.15 -4.37 13.39
N THR A 160 8.66 -4.87 12.27
CA THR A 160 9.44 -5.66 11.32
C THR A 160 10.38 -4.77 10.50
N GLY A 161 11.27 -5.35 9.71
CA GLY A 161 12.19 -4.59 8.86
C GLY A 161 13.01 -3.55 9.61
N HIS A 162 12.98 -2.32 9.14
CA HIS A 162 13.63 -1.18 9.79
C HIS A 162 12.87 -0.67 11.03
N GLY A 163 11.60 -1.02 11.19
CA GLY A 163 10.74 -0.52 12.25
C GLY A 163 11.23 -0.78 13.68
N SER A 164 12.05 -1.82 13.87
CA SER A 164 12.69 -2.09 15.16
C SER A 164 13.61 -0.95 15.65
N LYS A 165 14.05 -0.07 14.74
CA LYS A 165 14.96 1.05 15.00
C LYS A 165 14.26 2.41 14.85
N GLU A 166 13.04 2.44 14.34
CA GLU A 166 12.29 3.67 14.11
C GLU A 166 11.69 4.22 15.40
N VAL A 167 11.59 5.54 15.48
CA VAL A 167 10.81 6.21 16.53
C VAL A 167 9.34 6.18 16.11
N LEU A 168 8.43 5.94 17.06
CA LEU A 168 6.99 5.83 16.81
C LEU A 168 6.41 7.05 16.04
N GLY A 169 6.90 8.26 16.34
CA GLY A 169 6.40 9.48 15.73
C GLY A 169 4.90 9.67 15.99
N ASP A 170 4.16 10.06 14.93
CA ASP A 170 2.73 10.36 14.99
C ASP A 170 1.84 9.19 14.54
N ALA A 171 2.37 7.95 14.44
CA ALA A 171 1.57 6.80 14.06
C ALA A 171 0.46 6.52 15.10
N GLU A 172 -0.75 6.21 14.64
CA GLU A 172 -1.90 5.91 15.50
C GLU A 172 -1.72 4.61 16.29
N PHE A 173 -0.88 3.71 15.80
CA PHE A 173 -0.58 2.46 16.49
C PHE A 173 0.84 1.96 16.16
N ASP A 174 1.48 1.39 17.17
CA ASP A 174 2.77 0.71 17.10
C ASP A 174 2.54 -0.79 17.16
N ALA A 175 2.64 -1.45 16.01
CA ALA A 175 2.34 -2.85 15.88
C ALA A 175 3.62 -3.69 15.85
N LYS A 176 3.62 -4.82 16.53
CA LYS A 176 4.72 -5.78 16.49
C LYS A 176 5.05 -6.23 15.06
N ASP A 177 4.00 -6.47 14.27
CA ASP A 177 4.05 -7.02 12.92
C ASP A 177 2.77 -6.65 12.13
N PHE A 178 2.71 -7.01 10.86
CA PHE A 178 1.56 -6.75 10.00
C PHE A 178 0.27 -7.41 10.52
N ALA A 179 0.34 -8.63 11.05
CA ALA A 179 -0.84 -9.32 11.58
C ALA A 179 -1.43 -8.58 12.80
N SER A 180 -0.57 -8.02 13.67
CA SER A 180 -0.98 -7.18 14.80
C SER A 180 -1.62 -5.87 14.33
N ALA A 181 -1.09 -5.26 13.26
CA ALA A 181 -1.66 -4.07 12.65
C ALA A 181 -3.05 -4.34 12.07
N ALA A 182 -3.22 -5.43 11.32
CA ALA A 182 -4.51 -5.85 10.77
C ALA A 182 -5.54 -6.09 11.88
N ALA A 183 -5.16 -6.80 12.93
CA ALA A 183 -6.04 -7.06 14.07
C ALA A 183 -6.47 -5.77 14.80
N PHE A 184 -5.60 -4.77 14.88
CA PHE A 184 -5.96 -3.45 15.42
C PHE A 184 -6.99 -2.74 14.52
N ILE A 185 -6.77 -2.69 13.22
CA ILE A 185 -7.69 -2.07 12.24
C ILE A 185 -9.08 -2.70 12.32
N LEU A 186 -9.15 -4.02 12.30
CA LEU A 186 -10.43 -4.76 12.34
C LEU A 186 -11.23 -4.44 13.60
N ARG A 187 -10.59 -4.41 14.78
CA ARG A 187 -11.26 -4.04 16.05
C ARG A 187 -11.77 -2.60 16.07
N THR A 188 -11.02 -1.66 15.46
CA THR A 188 -11.42 -0.24 15.45
C THR A 188 -12.54 0.04 14.44
N SER A 189 -12.67 -0.78 13.41
CA SER A 189 -13.74 -0.67 12.41
C SER A 189 -15.08 -1.15 12.94
N ASP A 190 -15.09 -2.23 13.75
CA ASP A 190 -16.30 -2.76 14.39
C ASP A 190 -16.89 -1.81 15.45
N ALA A 191 -16.08 -0.95 16.06
CA ALA A 191 -16.51 0.01 17.07
C ALA A 191 -17.21 1.25 16.49
N SER A 192 -17.30 1.38 15.18
CA SER A 192 -17.83 2.56 14.47
C SER A 192 -19.19 2.33 13.81
N ILE A 193 -19.85 1.19 14.11
CA ILE A 193 -21.21 0.83 13.71
C ILE A 193 -22.13 0.95 14.93
#